data_b1ef5b80d351b71f6cc6bbe7e86cf85b
#
_entry.id   b1ef5b80d351b71f6cc6bbe7e86cf85b
#
_cell.length_a   1.000
_cell.length_b   1.000
_cell.length_c   1.000
_cell.angle_alpha   90.00
_cell.angle_beta   90.00
_cell.angle_gamma   90.00
#
_symmetry.space_group_name_H-M   'P 1'
#
loop_
_entity.id
_entity.type
_entity.pdbx_description
1 polymer ?
#
loop_
_entity_poly.entity_id
_entity_poly.type
_entity_poly.pdbx_seq_one_letter_code
_entity_poly.pdbx_strand_id
1 'polypeptide(L)'
;MTLLAMLGARQSPRLLAEFRTADALVAAVRTLERESYHDVDTFTPFDVPEVAAPLGLGRSGLGWFAGLGGAVGLVASYGIQWWANVHSYPLNAGGRPVHAAPAFVLATFEGTILGASLAAFFGLLIVLRLPRLWSVEDEVEEFRRASIDRFWLAMPTFASDGDRARAEGLLRDAGALRTIVFGKV
;
A
#
# COMPACT_ATOMS: atom_id res chain seq x y z
N MET A 1 -13.68 -18.59 5.14
CA MET A 1 -12.24 -18.38 5.40
C MET A 1 -12.14 -17.54 6.66
N THR A 2 -11.76 -18.14 7.78
CA THR A 2 -12.00 -17.66 9.14
C THR A 2 -11.04 -16.52 9.50
N LEU A 3 -11.54 -15.47 10.15
CA LEU A 3 -10.80 -14.29 10.66
C LEU A 3 -9.52 -14.68 11.45
N LEU A 4 -9.57 -15.80 12.17
CA LEU A 4 -8.44 -16.41 12.90
C LEU A 4 -7.29 -16.88 11.96
N ALA A 5 -7.55 -17.23 10.71
CA ALA A 5 -6.50 -17.59 9.75
C ALA A 5 -5.77 -16.35 9.21
N MET A 6 -6.40 -15.18 9.26
CA MET A 6 -5.77 -13.90 8.90
C MET A 6 -4.85 -13.36 10.02
N LEU A 7 -5.16 -13.67 11.28
CA LEU A 7 -4.40 -13.25 12.45
C LEU A 7 -3.22 -14.17 12.77
N GLY A 8 -3.18 -15.37 12.17
CA GLY A 8 -2.21 -16.41 12.49
C GLY A 8 -1.42 -16.95 11.30
N ALA A 9 -1.32 -16.21 10.19
CA ALA A 9 -0.38 -16.59 9.15
C ALA A 9 1.03 -16.50 9.74
N ARG A 10 1.59 -17.66 10.14
CA ARG A 10 3.01 -17.83 10.47
C ARG A 10 3.77 -17.22 9.30
N GLN A 11 4.32 -16.05 9.51
CA GLN A 11 5.15 -15.43 8.49
C GLN A 11 6.39 -16.32 8.39
N SER A 12 6.67 -16.75 7.17
CA SER A 12 7.86 -17.55 6.89
C SER A 12 9.09 -16.80 7.39
N PRO A 13 10.10 -17.53 7.92
CA PRO A 13 11.34 -16.89 8.33
C PRO A 13 11.86 -16.01 7.19
N ARG A 14 12.44 -14.87 7.54
CA ARG A 14 12.97 -13.90 6.56
C ARG A 14 14.44 -13.61 6.85
N LEU A 15 15.17 -13.31 5.78
CA LEU A 15 16.52 -12.75 5.86
C LEU A 15 16.38 -11.23 5.76
N LEU A 16 16.84 -10.52 6.79
CA LEU A 16 16.94 -9.06 6.78
C LEU A 16 18.39 -8.65 6.57
N ALA A 17 18.60 -7.64 5.73
CA ALA A 17 19.91 -7.00 5.53
C ALA A 17 19.80 -5.49 5.78
N GLU A 18 20.72 -4.96 6.58
CA GLU A 18 20.82 -3.54 6.91
C GLU A 18 21.84 -2.85 6.03
N PHE A 19 21.47 -1.69 5.50
CA PHE A 19 22.35 -0.83 4.69
C PHE A 19 22.43 0.58 5.31
N ARG A 20 23.57 1.22 5.10
CA ARG A 20 23.82 2.58 5.60
C ARG A 20 23.27 3.66 4.68
N THR A 21 23.25 3.41 3.38
CA THR A 21 22.89 4.38 2.35
C THR A 21 21.88 3.82 1.38
N ALA A 22 21.11 4.71 0.75
CA ALA A 22 20.18 4.35 -0.31
C ALA A 22 20.89 3.70 -1.51
N ASP A 23 22.08 4.23 -1.88
CA ASP A 23 22.85 3.71 -3.02
C ASP A 23 23.27 2.25 -2.82
N ALA A 24 23.68 1.88 -1.60
CA ALA A 24 24.04 0.51 -1.27
C ALA A 24 22.79 -0.41 -1.36
N LEU A 25 21.63 0.05 -0.86
CA LEU A 25 20.38 -0.68 -1.01
C LEU A 25 20.01 -0.88 -2.48
N VAL A 26 20.08 0.17 -3.30
CA VAL A 26 19.78 0.11 -4.76
C VAL A 26 20.72 -0.87 -5.45
N ALA A 27 22.02 -0.85 -5.13
CA ALA A 27 22.98 -1.80 -5.69
C ALA A 27 22.65 -3.25 -5.32
N ALA A 28 22.27 -3.49 -4.05
CA ALA A 28 21.84 -4.81 -3.57
C ALA A 28 20.59 -5.30 -4.31
N VAL A 29 19.55 -4.47 -4.43
CA VAL A 29 18.30 -4.83 -5.12
C VAL A 29 18.56 -5.18 -6.59
N ARG A 30 19.37 -4.39 -7.30
CA ARG A 30 19.75 -4.67 -8.69
C ARG A 30 20.56 -5.95 -8.85
N THR A 31 21.42 -6.26 -7.88
CA THR A 31 22.17 -7.51 -7.88
C THR A 31 21.25 -8.71 -7.71
N LEU A 32 20.32 -8.63 -6.77
CA LEU A 32 19.34 -9.68 -6.53
C LEU A 32 18.39 -9.87 -7.71
N GLU A 33 17.95 -8.81 -8.37
CA GLU A 33 17.14 -8.86 -9.59
C GLU A 33 17.86 -9.66 -10.69
N ARG A 34 19.15 -9.40 -10.92
CA ARG A 34 19.98 -10.13 -11.91
C ARG A 34 20.14 -11.62 -11.58
N GLU A 35 20.16 -11.94 -10.31
CA GLU A 35 20.24 -13.32 -9.80
C GLU A 35 18.85 -13.98 -9.69
N SER A 36 17.79 -13.33 -10.22
CA SER A 36 16.41 -13.83 -10.24
C SER A 36 15.74 -14.02 -8.87
N TYR A 37 16.15 -13.25 -7.88
CA TYR A 37 15.43 -13.12 -6.61
C TYR A 37 14.31 -12.09 -6.77
N HIS A 38 13.04 -12.54 -6.81
CA HIS A 38 11.90 -11.66 -7.14
C HIS A 38 11.01 -11.28 -5.94
N ASP A 39 11.11 -11.99 -4.83
CA ASP A 39 10.28 -11.75 -3.65
C ASP A 39 11.10 -10.99 -2.59
N VAL A 40 11.40 -9.74 -2.90
CA VAL A 40 12.23 -8.86 -2.09
C VAL A 40 11.41 -7.64 -1.67
N ASP A 41 11.36 -7.36 -0.37
CA ASP A 41 10.78 -6.15 0.18
C ASP A 41 11.88 -5.17 0.63
N THR A 42 11.62 -3.87 0.53
CA THR A 42 12.53 -2.83 1.03
C THR A 42 11.83 -1.89 1.99
N PHE A 43 12.54 -1.50 3.06
CA PHE A 43 12.07 -0.56 4.05
C PHE A 43 13.04 0.62 4.12
N THR A 44 12.54 1.80 3.85
CA THR A 44 13.34 3.01 3.72
C THR A 44 12.70 4.16 4.50
N PRO A 45 13.49 5.05 5.11
CA PRO A 45 12.95 6.18 5.88
C PRO A 45 12.35 7.27 4.98
N PHE A 46 12.65 7.25 3.69
CA PHE A 46 12.11 8.14 2.67
C PHE A 46 11.99 7.40 1.33
N ASP A 47 11.27 7.99 0.39
CA ASP A 47 11.07 7.40 -0.93
C ASP A 47 12.38 7.28 -1.71
N VAL A 48 12.66 6.09 -2.25
CA VAL A 48 13.83 5.76 -3.09
C VAL A 48 13.30 5.21 -4.43
N PRO A 49 13.00 6.08 -5.41
CA PRO A 49 12.38 5.67 -6.67
C PRO A 49 13.15 4.61 -7.46
N GLU A 50 14.48 4.57 -7.28
CA GLU A 50 15.38 3.69 -8.00
C GLU A 50 15.19 2.20 -7.66
N VAL A 51 14.54 1.87 -6.55
CA VAL A 51 14.21 0.47 -6.19
C VAL A 51 12.88 0.02 -6.80
N ALA A 52 12.03 0.96 -7.23
CA ALA A 52 10.69 0.65 -7.70
C ALA A 52 10.69 -0.23 -8.96
N ALA A 53 11.55 0.07 -9.93
CA ALA A 53 11.65 -0.68 -11.17
C ALA A 53 12.18 -2.11 -10.96
N PRO A 54 13.31 -2.33 -10.25
CA PRO A 54 13.82 -3.66 -9.96
C PRO A 54 12.85 -4.52 -9.13
N LEU A 55 12.09 -3.91 -8.22
CA LEU A 55 11.07 -4.60 -7.43
C LEU A 55 9.76 -4.85 -8.19
N GLY A 56 9.65 -4.42 -9.44
CA GLY A 56 8.44 -4.56 -10.24
C GLY A 56 7.25 -3.77 -9.68
N LEU A 57 7.49 -2.71 -8.91
CA LEU A 57 6.44 -1.90 -8.32
C LEU A 57 5.74 -1.08 -9.40
N GLY A 58 4.54 -1.52 -9.77
CA GLY A 58 3.68 -0.84 -10.72
C GLY A 58 2.91 0.34 -10.11
N ARG A 59 2.09 0.99 -10.95
CA ARG A 59 1.17 2.03 -10.48
C ARG A 59 0.18 1.47 -9.46
N SER A 60 0.00 2.20 -8.38
CA SER A 60 -1.02 1.87 -7.39
C SER A 60 -2.43 1.86 -8.02
N GLY A 61 -3.21 0.80 -7.74
CA GLY A 61 -4.63 0.73 -8.13
C GLY A 61 -5.53 1.69 -7.35
N LEU A 62 -5.00 2.46 -6.40
CA LEU A 62 -5.79 3.35 -5.53
C LEU A 62 -6.58 4.41 -6.31
N GLY A 63 -6.03 4.89 -7.44
CA GLY A 63 -6.73 5.82 -8.32
C GLY A 63 -8.05 5.28 -8.86
N TRP A 64 -8.15 3.97 -9.12
CA TRP A 64 -9.39 3.34 -9.52
C TRP A 64 -10.43 3.32 -8.40
N PHE A 65 -10.02 3.07 -7.16
CA PHE A 65 -10.93 3.16 -6.00
C PHE A 65 -11.50 4.57 -5.86
N ALA A 66 -10.65 5.59 -5.93
CA ALA A 66 -11.08 6.98 -5.87
C ALA A 66 -12.01 7.35 -7.03
N GLY A 67 -11.67 6.95 -8.26
CA GLY A 67 -12.49 7.20 -9.45
C GLY A 67 -13.88 6.57 -9.37
N LEU A 68 -13.95 5.28 -9.01
CA LEU A 68 -15.22 4.57 -8.84
C LEU A 68 -16.04 5.16 -7.69
N GLY A 69 -15.42 5.45 -6.54
CA GLY A 69 -16.10 6.08 -5.41
C GLY A 69 -16.65 7.46 -5.76
N GLY A 70 -15.90 8.24 -6.50
CA GLY A 70 -16.36 9.54 -7.01
C GLY A 70 -17.54 9.40 -7.96
N ALA A 71 -17.50 8.45 -8.89
CA ALA A 71 -18.61 8.18 -9.81
C ALA A 71 -19.89 7.75 -9.06
N VAL A 72 -19.76 6.86 -8.07
CA VAL A 72 -20.87 6.45 -7.21
C VAL A 72 -21.41 7.64 -6.41
N GLY A 73 -20.53 8.46 -5.82
CA GLY A 73 -20.91 9.66 -5.07
C GLY A 73 -21.66 10.66 -5.94
N LEU A 74 -21.21 10.88 -7.18
CA LEU A 74 -21.88 11.75 -8.15
C LEU A 74 -23.29 11.26 -8.46
N VAL A 75 -23.43 9.98 -8.86
CA VAL A 75 -24.73 9.41 -9.25
C VAL A 75 -25.69 9.41 -8.06
N ALA A 76 -25.20 9.02 -6.87
CA ALA A 76 -26.01 8.96 -5.66
C ALA A 76 -26.48 10.37 -5.25
N SER A 77 -25.57 11.36 -5.18
CA SER A 77 -25.90 12.71 -4.77
C SER A 77 -26.89 13.37 -5.73
N TYR A 78 -26.64 13.25 -7.03
CA TYR A 78 -27.56 13.80 -8.02
C TYR A 78 -28.92 13.09 -7.99
N GLY A 79 -28.90 11.76 -7.93
CA GLY A 79 -30.10 10.94 -7.87
C GLY A 79 -30.99 11.23 -6.65
N ILE A 80 -30.37 11.36 -5.47
CA ILE A 80 -31.09 11.74 -4.23
C ILE A 80 -31.75 13.11 -4.37
N GLN A 81 -31.01 14.11 -4.87
CA GLN A 81 -31.53 15.46 -5.08
C GLN A 81 -32.69 15.47 -6.10
N TRP A 82 -32.51 14.78 -7.21
CA TRP A 82 -33.55 14.65 -8.23
C TRP A 82 -34.78 13.96 -7.67
N TRP A 83 -34.62 12.82 -6.99
CA TRP A 83 -35.74 12.08 -6.41
C TRP A 83 -36.48 12.89 -5.34
N ALA A 84 -35.74 13.56 -4.45
CA ALA A 84 -36.33 14.37 -3.39
C ALA A 84 -37.11 15.57 -3.94
N ASN A 85 -36.56 16.28 -4.95
CA ASN A 85 -37.19 17.50 -5.47
C ASN A 85 -38.30 17.23 -6.50
N VAL A 86 -38.20 16.13 -7.27
CA VAL A 86 -39.15 15.86 -8.35
C VAL A 86 -40.28 14.91 -7.91
N HIS A 87 -39.95 13.92 -7.06
CA HIS A 87 -40.93 12.88 -6.68
C HIS A 87 -41.42 13.00 -5.24
N SER A 88 -40.49 13.12 -4.28
CA SER A 88 -40.87 13.02 -2.87
C SER A 88 -41.49 14.31 -2.33
N TYR A 89 -40.93 15.47 -2.71
CA TYR A 89 -41.36 16.76 -2.19
C TYR A 89 -41.30 17.87 -3.26
N PRO A 90 -42.19 17.83 -4.28
CA PRO A 90 -42.14 18.78 -5.39
C PRO A 90 -42.68 20.13 -5.00
N LEU A 91 -41.85 20.93 -4.28
CA LEU A 91 -42.19 22.31 -3.89
C LEU A 91 -41.79 23.28 -4.99
N ASN A 92 -42.78 23.98 -5.54
CA ASN A 92 -42.56 25.08 -6.47
C ASN A 92 -42.59 26.42 -5.68
N ALA A 93 -41.44 26.79 -5.07
CA ALA A 93 -41.28 28.07 -4.40
C ALA A 93 -40.71 29.10 -5.39
N GLY A 94 -41.41 30.24 -5.56
CA GLY A 94 -40.95 31.34 -6.41
C GLY A 94 -40.84 31.04 -7.90
N GLY A 95 -41.60 30.05 -8.43
CA GLY A 95 -41.54 29.71 -9.85
C GLY A 95 -40.32 28.92 -10.29
N ARG A 96 -39.50 28.42 -9.36
CA ARG A 96 -38.34 27.58 -9.67
C ARG A 96 -38.79 26.22 -10.17
N PRO A 97 -38.24 25.73 -11.30
CA PRO A 97 -38.51 24.36 -11.76
C PRO A 97 -38.14 23.33 -10.69
N VAL A 98 -38.98 22.33 -10.48
CA VAL A 98 -38.69 21.21 -9.53
C VAL A 98 -37.38 20.47 -9.87
N HIS A 99 -37.03 20.39 -11.15
CA HIS A 99 -35.74 19.91 -11.61
C HIS A 99 -34.89 21.10 -12.06
N ALA A 100 -34.16 21.70 -11.16
CA ALA A 100 -33.21 22.78 -11.44
C ALA A 100 -31.76 22.24 -11.40
N ALA A 101 -31.34 21.56 -12.47
CA ALA A 101 -30.02 20.91 -12.56
C ALA A 101 -28.84 21.80 -12.11
N PRO A 102 -28.77 23.11 -12.45
CA PRO A 102 -27.68 23.99 -11.96
C PRO A 102 -27.62 24.12 -10.44
N ALA A 103 -28.79 24.02 -9.75
CA ALA A 103 -28.82 24.08 -8.29
C ALA A 103 -28.32 22.79 -7.63
N PHE A 104 -28.32 21.69 -8.35
CA PHE A 104 -27.85 20.39 -7.83
C PHE A 104 -26.33 20.22 -7.93
N VAL A 105 -25.66 21.06 -8.75
CA VAL A 105 -24.23 20.91 -9.05
C VAL A 105 -23.38 20.96 -7.77
N LEU A 106 -23.66 21.91 -6.87
CA LEU A 106 -22.84 22.08 -5.66
C LEU A 106 -22.86 20.83 -4.77
N ALA A 107 -24.05 20.36 -4.40
CA ALA A 107 -24.16 19.18 -3.54
C ALA A 107 -23.74 17.88 -4.26
N THR A 108 -23.90 17.82 -5.58
CA THR A 108 -23.36 16.70 -6.38
C THR A 108 -21.84 16.70 -6.37
N PHE A 109 -21.21 17.85 -6.48
CA PHE A 109 -19.76 17.99 -6.37
C PHE A 109 -19.23 17.55 -5.00
N GLU A 110 -19.89 18.01 -3.92
CA GLU A 110 -19.56 17.60 -2.55
C GLU A 110 -19.68 16.08 -2.36
N GLY A 111 -20.78 15.47 -2.84
CA GLY A 111 -20.97 14.04 -2.78
C GLY A 111 -19.97 13.26 -3.61
N THR A 112 -19.52 13.79 -4.74
CA THR A 112 -18.48 13.23 -5.57
C THR A 112 -17.15 13.17 -4.82
N ILE A 113 -16.75 14.28 -4.19
CA ILE A 113 -15.51 14.35 -3.41
C ILE A 113 -15.59 13.42 -2.20
N LEU A 114 -16.70 13.42 -1.49
CA LEU A 114 -16.91 12.52 -0.35
C LEU A 114 -16.79 11.05 -0.76
N GLY A 115 -17.46 10.67 -1.83
CA GLY A 115 -17.39 9.29 -2.36
C GLY A 115 -15.98 8.89 -2.77
N ALA A 116 -15.26 9.79 -3.47
CA ALA A 116 -13.87 9.56 -3.87
C ALA A 116 -12.95 9.41 -2.66
N SER A 117 -13.09 10.28 -1.66
CA SER A 117 -12.26 10.28 -0.46
C SER A 117 -12.48 9.03 0.40
N LEU A 118 -13.73 8.64 0.63
CA LEU A 118 -14.06 7.43 1.37
C LEU A 118 -13.55 6.17 0.63
N ALA A 119 -13.76 6.10 -0.68
CA ALA A 119 -13.28 4.96 -1.47
C ALA A 119 -11.75 4.90 -1.51
N ALA A 120 -11.06 6.02 -1.59
CA ALA A 120 -9.60 6.06 -1.48
C ALA A 120 -9.12 5.61 -0.09
N PHE A 121 -9.76 6.07 0.97
CA PHE A 121 -9.42 5.67 2.35
C PHE A 121 -9.60 4.18 2.58
N PHE A 122 -10.79 3.65 2.30
CA PHE A 122 -11.04 2.22 2.46
C PHE A 122 -10.26 1.36 1.47
N GLY A 123 -10.08 1.85 0.24
CA GLY A 123 -9.23 1.21 -0.76
C GLY A 123 -7.78 1.07 -0.29
N LEU A 124 -7.24 2.11 0.36
CA LEU A 124 -5.91 2.08 0.95
C LEU A 124 -5.81 0.99 2.05
N LEU A 125 -6.79 0.93 2.96
CA LEU A 125 -6.81 -0.09 4.02
C LEU A 125 -6.86 -1.51 3.44
N ILE A 126 -7.64 -1.72 2.38
CA ILE A 126 -7.76 -3.02 1.70
C ILE A 126 -6.46 -3.39 1.00
N VAL A 127 -5.88 -2.48 0.23
CA VAL A 127 -4.65 -2.71 -0.53
C VAL A 127 -3.48 -3.00 0.40
N LEU A 128 -3.35 -2.23 1.48
CA LEU A 128 -2.30 -2.42 2.49
C LEU A 128 -2.61 -3.53 3.50
N ARG A 129 -3.80 -4.15 3.41
CA ARG A 129 -4.28 -5.17 4.37
C ARG A 129 -4.22 -4.70 5.83
N LEU A 130 -4.55 -3.44 6.05
CA LEU A 130 -4.63 -2.86 7.40
C LEU A 130 -5.98 -3.18 8.06
N PRO A 131 -6.05 -3.27 9.42
CA PRO A 131 -4.96 -3.09 10.38
C PRO A 131 -4.04 -4.32 10.46
N ARG A 132 -2.73 -4.08 10.39
CA ARG A 132 -1.70 -5.11 10.63
C ARG A 132 -1.05 -4.77 11.96
N LEU A 133 -1.45 -5.46 13.01
CA LEU A 133 -1.08 -5.13 14.38
C LEU A 133 0.35 -5.55 14.75
N TRP A 134 0.93 -6.47 13.98
CA TRP A 134 2.24 -7.02 14.26
C TRP A 134 2.85 -7.59 12.97
N SER A 135 4.14 -7.41 12.81
CA SER A 135 4.94 -8.05 11.77
C SER A 135 6.18 -8.71 12.37
N VAL A 136 6.71 -9.72 11.71
CA VAL A 136 7.89 -10.46 12.21
C VAL A 136 9.11 -9.56 12.28
N GLU A 137 9.20 -8.58 11.39
CA GLU A 137 10.25 -7.57 11.34
C GLU A 137 10.30 -6.71 12.61
N ASP A 138 9.15 -6.51 13.27
CA ASP A 138 9.03 -5.70 14.52
C ASP A 138 9.73 -6.36 15.72
N GLU A 139 10.04 -7.66 15.64
CA GLU A 139 10.79 -8.38 16.69
C GLU A 139 12.29 -8.02 16.68
N VAL A 140 12.79 -7.47 15.59
CA VAL A 140 14.18 -7.03 15.48
C VAL A 140 14.28 -5.60 16.00
N GLU A 141 14.87 -5.41 17.18
CA GLU A 141 14.95 -4.10 17.84
C GLU A 141 15.57 -3.03 16.93
N GLU A 142 16.61 -3.41 16.20
CA GLU A 142 17.32 -2.50 15.30
C GLU A 142 16.52 -2.13 14.05
N PHE A 143 15.52 -2.92 13.67
CA PHE A 143 14.64 -2.63 12.54
C PHE A 143 13.86 -1.32 12.73
N ARG A 144 13.68 -0.86 13.97
CA ARG A 144 13.11 0.47 14.28
C ARG A 144 13.84 1.62 13.59
N ARG A 145 15.12 1.44 13.24
CA ARG A 145 15.91 2.42 12.49
C ARG A 145 15.52 2.51 11.01
N ALA A 146 14.72 1.61 10.50
CA ALA A 146 14.14 1.69 9.15
C ALA A 146 13.32 2.97 8.93
N SER A 147 12.75 3.53 9.99
CA SER A 147 11.98 4.78 9.93
C SER A 147 12.80 6.03 10.29
N ILE A 148 14.10 5.87 10.60
CA ILE A 148 14.94 6.97 11.09
C ILE A 148 16.09 7.24 10.10
N ASP A 149 17.02 6.31 9.97
CA ASP A 149 18.29 6.55 9.27
C ASP A 149 18.90 5.31 8.61
N ARG A 150 18.18 4.18 8.58
CA ARG A 150 18.68 2.93 8.02
C ARG A 150 17.78 2.42 6.91
N PHE A 151 18.39 1.71 5.98
CA PHE A 151 17.76 1.08 4.85
C PHE A 151 17.78 -0.41 5.06
N TRP A 152 16.63 -1.07 4.90
CA TRP A 152 16.51 -2.49 5.14
C TRP A 152 15.95 -3.20 3.90
N LEU A 153 16.44 -4.39 3.68
CA LEU A 153 15.98 -5.30 2.66
C LEU A 153 15.54 -6.59 3.32
N ALA A 154 14.36 -7.06 3.00
CA ALA A 154 13.81 -8.32 3.48
C ALA A 154 13.65 -9.30 2.32
N MET A 155 14.10 -10.54 2.52
CA MET A 155 13.92 -11.64 1.59
C MET A 155 13.17 -12.79 2.28
N PRO A 156 12.35 -13.56 1.55
CA PRO A 156 11.73 -14.76 2.09
C PRO A 156 12.80 -15.80 2.44
N THR A 157 12.39 -16.80 3.20
CA THR A 157 13.25 -17.93 3.54
C THR A 157 13.65 -18.73 2.32
N PHE A 158 14.88 -19.19 2.34
CA PHE A 158 15.43 -20.06 1.31
C PHE A 158 15.05 -21.52 1.54
N ALA A 159 14.86 -22.24 0.45
CA ALA A 159 14.60 -23.69 0.50
C ALA A 159 15.84 -24.48 0.95
N SER A 160 17.03 -23.91 0.77
CA SER A 160 18.29 -24.54 1.12
C SER A 160 19.24 -23.59 1.86
N ASP A 161 20.05 -24.12 2.76
CA ASP A 161 21.09 -23.35 3.46
C ASP A 161 22.16 -22.83 2.48
N GLY A 162 22.37 -23.50 1.37
CA GLY A 162 23.29 -23.05 0.32
C GLY A 162 22.80 -21.78 -0.39
N ASP A 163 21.51 -21.72 -0.74
CA ASP A 163 20.92 -20.54 -1.36
C ASP A 163 20.94 -19.34 -0.41
N ARG A 164 20.70 -19.62 0.88
CA ARG A 164 20.79 -18.59 1.92
C ARG A 164 22.20 -18.03 2.01
N ALA A 165 23.22 -18.88 2.11
CA ALA A 165 24.61 -18.46 2.20
C ALA A 165 25.04 -17.64 0.97
N ARG A 166 24.57 -18.04 -0.22
CA ARG A 166 24.79 -17.28 -1.46
C ARG A 166 24.15 -15.89 -1.41
N ALA A 167 22.89 -15.79 -0.99
CA ALA A 167 22.21 -14.51 -0.86
C ALA A 167 22.88 -13.59 0.20
N GLU A 168 23.28 -14.16 1.35
CA GLU A 168 24.03 -13.40 2.35
C GLU A 168 25.37 -12.89 1.79
N GLY A 169 26.07 -13.68 0.98
CA GLY A 169 27.28 -13.27 0.29
C GLY A 169 27.03 -12.08 -0.63
N LEU A 170 26.04 -12.18 -1.51
CA LEU A 170 25.66 -11.10 -2.44
C LEU A 170 25.29 -9.80 -1.71
N LEU A 171 24.55 -9.91 -0.60
CA LEU A 171 24.17 -8.74 0.20
C LEU A 171 25.36 -8.08 0.89
N ARG A 172 26.33 -8.89 1.40
CA ARG A 172 27.57 -8.36 1.99
C ARG A 172 28.45 -7.68 0.95
N ASP A 173 28.58 -8.28 -0.23
CA ASP A 173 29.37 -7.72 -1.34
C ASP A 173 28.73 -6.39 -1.84
N ALA A 174 27.40 -6.27 -1.76
CA ALA A 174 26.67 -5.04 -2.04
C ALA A 174 26.73 -3.99 -0.91
N GLY A 175 27.43 -4.28 0.20
CA GLY A 175 27.66 -3.33 1.29
C GLY A 175 26.67 -3.42 2.44
N ALA A 176 26.04 -4.59 2.66
CA ALA A 176 25.23 -4.79 3.86
C ALA A 176 26.09 -4.71 5.12
N LEU A 177 25.66 -3.92 6.10
CA LEU A 177 26.31 -3.80 7.41
C LEU A 177 26.20 -5.08 8.21
N ARG A 178 25.03 -5.72 8.10
CA ARG A 178 24.75 -7.01 8.73
C ARG A 178 23.56 -7.70 8.06
N THR A 179 23.50 -8.99 8.26
CA THR A 179 22.39 -9.85 7.85
C THR A 179 21.83 -10.57 9.07
N ILE A 180 20.52 -10.60 9.21
CA ILE A 180 19.82 -11.22 10.36
C ILE A 180 18.79 -12.20 9.77
N VAL A 181 18.80 -13.44 10.25
CA VAL A 181 17.76 -14.44 9.96
C VAL A 181 16.87 -14.54 11.17
N PHE A 182 15.58 -14.33 11.00
CA PHE A 182 14.60 -14.38 12.07
C PHE A 182 13.35 -15.14 11.64
N GLY A 183 12.49 -15.47 12.62
CA GLY A 183 11.31 -16.29 12.37
C GLY A 183 11.59 -17.79 12.43
N LYS A 184 12.68 -18.27 13.05
CA LYS A 184 12.83 -19.69 13.41
C LYS A 184 11.86 -20.02 14.53
N VAL A 185 10.99 -20.98 14.27
CA VAL A 185 10.23 -21.70 15.29
C VAL A 185 11.14 -22.69 15.98
#